data_036fd0a7e43662f333b9dadd10bf0935
#
_entry.id   036fd0a7e43662f333b9dadd10bf0935
#
_cell.length_a   1.000
_cell.length_b   1.000
_cell.length_c   1.000
_cell.angle_alpha   90.00
_cell.angle_beta   90.00
_cell.angle_gamma   90.00
#
_symmetry.space_group_name_H-M   'P 1'
#
loop_
_entity.id
_entity.type
_entity.pdbx_description
1 polymer ?
#
loop_
_entity_poly.entity_id
_entity_poly.type
_entity_poly.pdbx_seq_one_letter_code
_entity_poly.pdbx_strand_id
1 'polypeptide(L)'
;VRDYKFAEITSPSSLIDQMASAGGFTATKLATARTILKDMKAQLDAVNGDSGKVCNWLSFPACLCATGTRGFFVEATKHKMFNVISTTCGTLDHDIARSYQEYYHGAFELDDIELSEHSLMRLGNVIVPNSSYGEIIEEVVMPALEDIYVSRQKETGLTGADAWIGFGSIHLVWELGKRIGKPDSLIYWAWKNRIPVCIPGITDGSIGAQLFMFRQKHRDFHIDTLADEQVMSDLTWDVEVSNALMVGGGISKHHVIWWNQYRGGLDSAVYITTAPEHDGSLSGARLREAISWGKMRPEAPNVCVEGDASVLLPLSLIHI
;
A
#
# COMPACT_ATOMS: atom_id res chain seq x y z
N VAL A 1 -11.79 -28.44 -18.39
CA VAL A 1 -12.70 -27.82 -17.41
C VAL A 1 -13.20 -28.92 -16.50
N ARG A 2 -13.15 -28.66 -15.17
CA ARG A 2 -13.63 -29.58 -14.14
C ARG A 2 -14.69 -28.90 -13.29
N ASP A 3 -15.75 -29.60 -12.96
CA ASP A 3 -16.81 -29.09 -12.11
C ASP A 3 -16.31 -28.99 -10.64
N TYR A 4 -16.83 -28.01 -9.90
CA TYR A 4 -16.58 -27.91 -8.47
C TYR A 4 -17.19 -29.09 -7.72
N LYS A 5 -16.41 -29.64 -6.80
CA LYS A 5 -16.84 -30.72 -5.90
C LYS A 5 -16.91 -30.17 -4.47
N PHE A 6 -18.08 -29.76 -4.04
CA PHE A 6 -18.30 -29.12 -2.74
C PHE A 6 -17.76 -29.93 -1.56
N ALA A 7 -17.87 -31.26 -1.61
CA ALA A 7 -17.38 -32.13 -0.54
C ALA A 7 -15.84 -32.10 -0.40
N GLU A 8 -15.11 -31.65 -1.42
CA GLU A 8 -13.65 -31.55 -1.41
C GLU A 8 -13.18 -30.12 -1.02
N ILE A 9 -14.09 -29.16 -0.83
CA ILE A 9 -13.76 -27.78 -0.41
C ILE A 9 -13.75 -27.75 1.11
N THR A 10 -12.59 -27.95 1.72
CA THR A 10 -12.39 -27.99 3.17
C THR A 10 -11.66 -26.77 3.72
N SER A 11 -11.15 -25.90 2.83
CA SER A 11 -10.40 -24.69 3.16
C SER A 11 -10.45 -23.68 2.01
N PRO A 12 -10.12 -22.41 2.25
CA PRO A 12 -9.95 -21.45 1.17
C PRO A 12 -8.92 -21.92 0.13
N SER A 13 -7.86 -22.61 0.56
CA SER A 13 -6.85 -23.15 -0.36
C SER A 13 -7.45 -24.19 -1.30
N SER A 14 -8.22 -25.15 -0.79
CA SER A 14 -8.86 -26.17 -1.63
C SER A 14 -9.90 -25.61 -2.59
N LEU A 15 -10.56 -24.50 -2.21
CA LEU A 15 -11.43 -23.76 -3.12
C LEU A 15 -10.65 -23.18 -4.30
N ILE A 16 -9.52 -22.51 -4.05
CA ILE A 16 -8.71 -21.91 -5.11
C ILE A 16 -8.04 -22.99 -5.97
N ASP A 17 -7.69 -24.15 -5.41
CA ASP A 17 -7.19 -25.30 -6.18
C ASP A 17 -8.22 -25.79 -7.19
N GLN A 18 -9.50 -25.82 -6.81
CA GLN A 18 -10.58 -26.14 -7.76
C GLN A 18 -10.80 -25.03 -8.78
N MET A 19 -10.67 -23.74 -8.39
CA MET A 19 -10.74 -22.61 -9.31
C MET A 19 -9.72 -22.72 -10.45
N ALA A 20 -8.53 -23.25 -10.20
CA ALA A 20 -7.48 -23.43 -11.19
C ALA A 20 -7.94 -24.35 -12.36
N SER A 21 -8.77 -25.34 -12.08
CA SER A 21 -9.24 -26.34 -13.05
C SER A 21 -10.67 -26.11 -13.56
N ALA A 22 -11.41 -25.22 -12.91
CA ALA A 22 -12.82 -24.96 -13.24
C ALA A 22 -13.02 -24.19 -14.55
N GLY A 23 -11.97 -23.55 -15.10
CA GLY A 23 -12.05 -22.77 -16.34
C GLY A 23 -12.90 -21.50 -16.23
N GLY A 24 -13.14 -21.01 -15.00
CA GLY A 24 -13.88 -19.78 -14.75
C GLY A 24 -13.03 -18.54 -15.05
N PHE A 25 -13.65 -17.48 -15.51
CA PHE A 25 -13.01 -16.26 -16.00
C PHE A 25 -12.00 -15.66 -15.00
N THR A 26 -12.50 -15.03 -13.92
CA THR A 26 -11.66 -14.46 -12.86
C THR A 26 -11.12 -15.54 -11.91
N ALA A 27 -11.84 -16.64 -11.71
CA ALA A 27 -11.42 -17.71 -10.80
C ALA A 27 -10.08 -18.34 -11.20
N THR A 28 -9.89 -18.66 -12.49
CA THR A 28 -8.61 -19.18 -12.99
C THR A 28 -7.48 -18.16 -12.83
N LYS A 29 -7.75 -16.87 -13.08
CA LYS A 29 -6.77 -15.80 -12.87
C LYS A 29 -6.39 -15.66 -11.39
N LEU A 30 -7.35 -15.80 -10.47
CA LEU A 30 -7.07 -15.78 -9.03
C LEU A 30 -6.17 -16.94 -8.60
N ALA A 31 -6.41 -18.14 -9.13
CA ALA A 31 -5.54 -19.28 -8.87
C ALA A 31 -4.11 -19.07 -9.41
N THR A 32 -3.98 -18.46 -10.60
CA THR A 32 -2.68 -18.06 -11.15
C THR A 32 -2.00 -17.00 -10.26
N ALA A 33 -2.76 -16.00 -9.81
CA ALA A 33 -2.25 -14.97 -8.90
C ALA A 33 -1.67 -15.56 -7.62
N ARG A 34 -2.39 -16.50 -6.99
CA ARG A 34 -1.91 -17.22 -5.80
C ARG A 34 -0.59 -17.95 -6.09
N THR A 35 -0.46 -18.61 -7.23
CA THR A 35 0.78 -19.32 -7.59
C THR A 35 1.95 -18.35 -7.68
N ILE A 36 1.79 -17.24 -8.43
CA ILE A 36 2.82 -16.21 -8.57
C ILE A 36 3.20 -15.63 -7.19
N LEU A 37 2.23 -15.31 -6.35
CA LEU A 37 2.49 -14.74 -5.01
C LEU A 37 3.22 -15.73 -4.09
N LYS A 38 2.91 -17.03 -4.16
CA LYS A 38 3.66 -18.07 -3.43
C LYS A 38 5.10 -18.16 -3.91
N ASP A 39 5.32 -18.08 -5.23
CA ASP A 39 6.67 -18.10 -5.79
C ASP A 39 7.46 -16.85 -5.38
N MET A 40 6.84 -15.67 -5.38
CA MET A 40 7.45 -14.43 -4.87
C MET A 40 7.89 -14.56 -3.41
N LYS A 41 7.01 -15.14 -2.57
CA LYS A 41 7.33 -15.37 -1.15
C LYS A 41 8.46 -16.40 -0.99
N ALA A 42 8.40 -17.50 -1.71
CA ALA A 42 9.42 -18.54 -1.66
C ALA A 42 10.80 -18.02 -2.12
N GLN A 43 10.85 -17.17 -3.16
CA GLN A 43 12.08 -16.51 -3.60
C GLN A 43 12.66 -15.61 -2.50
N LEU A 44 11.83 -14.82 -1.84
CA LEU A 44 12.25 -13.94 -0.75
C LEU A 44 12.75 -14.74 0.46
N ASP A 45 12.08 -15.84 0.82
CA ASP A 45 12.48 -16.71 1.92
C ASP A 45 13.81 -17.43 1.62
N ALA A 46 14.04 -17.84 0.39
CA ALA A 46 15.28 -18.48 -0.04
C ALA A 46 16.53 -17.62 0.15
N VAL A 47 16.35 -16.31 0.16
CA VAL A 47 17.42 -15.30 0.41
C VAL A 47 17.35 -14.70 1.81
N ASN A 48 16.57 -15.29 2.74
CA ASN A 48 16.37 -14.79 4.10
C ASN A 48 15.89 -13.32 4.18
N GLY A 49 15.08 -12.89 3.21
CA GLY A 49 14.53 -11.54 3.15
C GLY A 49 15.52 -10.47 2.65
N ASP A 50 16.64 -10.84 2.05
CA ASP A 50 17.62 -9.92 1.50
C ASP A 50 17.03 -9.16 0.29
N SER A 51 16.70 -7.89 0.50
CA SER A 51 16.10 -7.02 -0.53
C SER A 51 17.05 -6.64 -1.66
N GLY A 52 18.36 -6.81 -1.48
CA GLY A 52 19.35 -6.65 -2.53
C GLY A 52 19.36 -7.81 -3.53
N LYS A 53 18.85 -8.98 -3.13
CA LYS A 53 18.71 -10.14 -4.02
C LYS A 53 17.30 -10.28 -4.58
N VAL A 54 16.30 -10.21 -3.72
CA VAL A 54 14.88 -10.30 -4.09
C VAL A 54 14.11 -9.14 -3.47
N CYS A 55 13.52 -8.29 -4.29
CA CYS A 55 12.66 -7.19 -3.84
C CYS A 55 11.22 -7.42 -4.26
N ASN A 56 10.35 -7.66 -3.29
CA ASN A 56 8.91 -7.76 -3.49
C ASN A 56 8.25 -6.41 -3.17
N TRP A 57 7.62 -5.82 -4.17
CA TRP A 57 6.92 -4.54 -4.08
C TRP A 57 5.44 -4.76 -3.80
N LEU A 58 4.86 -3.90 -2.96
CA LEU A 58 3.43 -3.82 -2.76
C LEU A 58 2.94 -2.41 -3.10
N SER A 59 1.87 -2.31 -3.89
CA SER A 59 1.17 -1.02 -4.07
C SER A 59 -0.33 -1.14 -3.91
N PHE A 60 -0.95 -0.13 -3.28
CA PHE A 60 -2.40 -0.08 -3.07
C PHE A 60 -2.87 1.36 -2.80
N PRO A 61 -4.16 1.68 -3.10
CA PRO A 61 -4.76 2.96 -2.76
C PRO A 61 -5.29 2.97 -1.32
N ALA A 62 -5.37 4.15 -0.74
CA ALA A 62 -5.77 4.38 0.65
C ALA A 62 -7.14 3.82 1.04
N CYS A 63 -8.12 3.82 0.13
CA CYS A 63 -9.49 3.42 0.42
C CYS A 63 -9.61 2.01 1.01
N LEU A 64 -8.68 1.12 0.69
CA LEU A 64 -8.65 -0.22 1.26
C LEU A 64 -8.32 -0.22 2.76
N CYS A 65 -7.56 0.77 3.25
CA CYS A 65 -7.26 0.93 4.67
C CYS A 65 -8.47 1.42 5.49
N ALA A 66 -9.49 2.00 4.84
CA ALA A 66 -10.75 2.31 5.50
C ALA A 66 -11.60 1.07 5.77
N THR A 67 -11.30 -0.07 5.16
CA THR A 67 -12.02 -1.34 5.28
C THR A 67 -11.25 -2.38 6.10
N GLY A 68 -11.82 -3.57 6.32
CA GLY A 68 -11.15 -4.70 6.97
C GLY A 68 -9.89 -5.19 6.24
N THR A 69 -9.70 -4.85 4.96
CA THR A 69 -8.48 -5.20 4.22
C THR A 69 -7.22 -4.54 4.78
N ARG A 70 -7.35 -3.47 5.59
CA ARG A 70 -6.23 -2.90 6.36
C ARG A 70 -5.45 -3.98 7.13
N GLY A 71 -6.17 -4.93 7.74
CA GLY A 71 -5.55 -6.04 8.49
C GLY A 71 -4.57 -6.87 7.66
N PHE A 72 -4.84 -7.09 6.37
CA PHE A 72 -3.92 -7.80 5.48
C PHE A 72 -2.64 -7.01 5.23
N PHE A 73 -2.73 -5.70 5.06
CA PHE A 73 -1.53 -4.86 4.90
C PHE A 73 -0.70 -4.79 6.18
N VAL A 74 -1.35 -4.75 7.34
CA VAL A 74 -0.68 -4.83 8.65
C VAL A 74 0.07 -6.15 8.79
N GLU A 75 -0.58 -7.29 8.55
CA GLU A 75 0.04 -8.61 8.66
C GLU A 75 1.14 -8.82 7.59
N ALA A 76 0.92 -8.38 6.35
CA ALA A 76 1.94 -8.44 5.30
C ALA A 76 3.20 -7.65 5.66
N THR A 77 3.05 -6.47 6.28
CA THR A 77 4.16 -5.64 6.74
C THR A 77 4.85 -6.25 7.97
N LYS A 78 4.07 -6.77 8.91
CA LYS A 78 4.56 -7.44 10.12
C LYS A 78 5.39 -8.67 9.80
N HIS A 79 4.95 -9.49 8.85
CA HIS A 79 5.62 -10.71 8.41
C HIS A 79 6.64 -10.49 7.29
N LYS A 80 6.94 -9.24 6.92
CA LYS A 80 7.93 -8.89 5.90
C LYS A 80 7.70 -9.60 4.55
N MET A 81 6.43 -9.71 4.15
CA MET A 81 6.09 -10.34 2.87
C MET A 81 6.52 -9.49 1.67
N PHE A 82 6.67 -8.19 1.89
CA PHE A 82 7.12 -7.20 0.91
C PHE A 82 8.25 -6.36 1.49
N ASN A 83 9.21 -5.99 0.64
CA ASN A 83 10.38 -5.22 1.02
C ASN A 83 10.14 -3.72 0.94
N VAL A 84 9.16 -3.30 0.15
CA VAL A 84 8.83 -1.89 -0.08
C VAL A 84 7.35 -1.74 -0.42
N ILE A 85 6.76 -0.65 0.04
CA ILE A 85 5.35 -0.30 -0.17
C ILE A 85 5.29 1.06 -0.86
N SER A 86 4.49 1.18 -1.92
CA SER A 86 4.11 2.46 -2.53
C SER A 86 2.59 2.65 -2.39
N THR A 87 2.18 3.76 -1.79
CA THR A 87 0.76 4.01 -1.51
C THR A 87 0.42 5.51 -1.60
N THR A 88 -0.79 5.88 -1.19
CA THR A 88 -1.27 7.26 -1.19
C THR A 88 -1.38 7.83 0.22
N CYS A 89 -1.42 9.15 0.35
CA CYS A 89 -1.42 9.85 1.65
C CYS A 89 -2.54 9.36 2.58
N GLY A 90 -3.75 9.16 2.07
CA GLY A 90 -4.88 8.66 2.84
C GLY A 90 -4.65 7.28 3.49
N THR A 91 -3.62 6.53 3.09
CA THR A 91 -3.23 5.32 3.81
C THR A 91 -2.77 5.63 5.22
N LEU A 92 -1.96 6.69 5.40
CA LEU A 92 -1.57 7.17 6.72
C LEU A 92 -2.79 7.66 7.51
N ASP A 93 -3.67 8.42 6.83
CA ASP A 93 -4.88 8.95 7.44
C ASP A 93 -5.71 7.82 8.06
N HIS A 94 -6.08 6.82 7.25
CA HIS A 94 -6.92 5.72 7.70
C HIS A 94 -6.20 4.77 8.67
N ASP A 95 -4.91 4.53 8.49
CA ASP A 95 -4.15 3.64 9.38
C ASP A 95 -4.01 4.25 10.77
N ILE A 96 -3.68 5.54 10.86
CA ILE A 96 -3.59 6.26 12.13
C ILE A 96 -4.97 6.37 12.77
N ALA A 97 -5.96 6.91 12.05
CA ALA A 97 -7.30 7.12 12.58
C ALA A 97 -7.89 5.82 13.16
N ARG A 98 -7.82 4.71 12.42
CA ARG A 98 -8.35 3.40 12.83
C ARG A 98 -7.53 2.70 13.91
N SER A 99 -6.36 3.19 14.24
CA SER A 99 -5.61 2.74 15.42
C SER A 99 -6.09 3.38 16.73
N TYR A 100 -6.96 4.38 16.65
CA TYR A 100 -7.51 5.09 17.80
C TYR A 100 -9.04 5.07 17.86
N GLN A 101 -9.72 5.09 16.71
CA GLN A 101 -11.16 5.25 16.60
C GLN A 101 -11.76 4.23 15.62
N GLU A 102 -13.05 3.98 15.77
CA GLU A 102 -13.78 3.02 14.95
C GLU A 102 -14.42 3.68 13.73
N TYR A 103 -14.50 2.91 12.63
CA TYR A 103 -15.37 3.16 11.48
C TYR A 103 -16.54 2.19 11.52
N TYR A 104 -17.65 2.52 10.90
CA TYR A 104 -18.89 1.78 11.03
C TYR A 104 -19.41 1.25 9.70
N HIS A 105 -20.18 0.18 9.76
CA HIS A 105 -20.91 -0.32 8.60
C HIS A 105 -22.00 0.67 8.19
N GLY A 106 -22.09 0.94 6.90
CA GLY A 106 -23.13 1.73 6.27
C GLY A 106 -23.65 1.04 5.00
N ALA A 107 -24.23 1.79 4.11
CA ALA A 107 -24.70 1.35 2.81
C ALA A 107 -24.36 2.39 1.74
N PHE A 108 -24.34 1.98 0.45
CA PHE A 108 -24.08 2.89 -0.67
C PHE A 108 -25.23 3.90 -0.86
N GLU A 109 -26.44 3.51 -0.48
CA GLU A 109 -27.70 4.25 -0.72
C GLU A 109 -28.12 5.14 0.44
N LEU A 110 -27.22 5.44 1.39
CA LEU A 110 -27.53 6.37 2.49
C LEU A 110 -27.65 7.81 1.97
N ASP A 111 -28.45 8.61 2.65
CA ASP A 111 -28.61 10.04 2.34
C ASP A 111 -27.37 10.81 2.83
N ASP A 112 -26.57 11.28 1.90
CA ASP A 112 -25.34 12.03 2.19
C ASP A 112 -25.61 13.42 2.78
N ILE A 113 -26.81 13.99 2.59
CA ILE A 113 -27.22 15.26 3.23
C ILE A 113 -27.44 15.01 4.73
N GLU A 114 -28.22 14.00 5.07
CA GLU A 114 -28.47 13.60 6.46
C GLU A 114 -27.16 13.25 7.17
N LEU A 115 -26.28 12.48 6.53
CA LEU A 115 -24.97 12.16 7.08
C LEU A 115 -24.14 13.42 7.39
N SER A 116 -24.12 14.39 6.46
CA SER A 116 -23.40 15.66 6.64
C SER A 116 -23.92 16.46 7.83
N GLU A 117 -25.25 16.51 8.04
CA GLU A 117 -25.89 17.21 9.18
C GLU A 117 -25.46 16.60 10.53
N HIS A 118 -25.11 15.31 10.54
CA HIS A 118 -24.65 14.59 11.72
C HIS A 118 -23.13 14.47 11.84
N SER A 119 -22.36 15.20 11.03
CA SER A 119 -20.87 15.12 10.97
C SER A 119 -20.36 13.71 10.69
N LEU A 120 -21.08 12.98 9.87
CA LEU A 120 -20.72 11.64 9.38
C LEU A 120 -20.30 11.73 7.92
N MET A 121 -19.19 11.09 7.59
CA MET A 121 -18.70 10.98 6.23
C MET A 121 -18.93 9.56 5.72
N ARG A 122 -19.12 9.38 4.42
CA ARG A 122 -19.31 8.08 3.80
C ARG A 122 -18.22 7.80 2.76
N LEU A 123 -17.61 6.63 2.88
CA LEU A 123 -16.70 6.08 1.89
C LEU A 123 -17.28 4.73 1.42
N GLY A 124 -18.02 4.76 0.30
CA GLY A 124 -18.77 3.59 -0.17
C GLY A 124 -19.84 3.15 0.84
N ASN A 125 -19.67 1.97 1.42
CA ASN A 125 -20.51 1.42 2.48
C ASN A 125 -19.86 1.48 3.89
N VAL A 126 -18.89 2.37 4.06
CA VAL A 126 -18.24 2.61 5.36
C VAL A 126 -18.60 4.02 5.83
N ILE A 127 -19.04 4.15 7.07
CA ILE A 127 -19.31 5.42 7.73
C ILE A 127 -18.13 5.80 8.61
N VAL A 128 -17.68 7.03 8.45
CA VAL A 128 -16.53 7.61 9.13
C VAL A 128 -16.98 8.86 9.87
N PRO A 129 -17.16 8.84 11.19
CA PRO A 129 -17.43 10.05 11.96
C PRO A 129 -16.27 11.05 11.85
N ASN A 130 -16.56 12.35 11.85
CA ASN A 130 -15.52 13.38 11.81
C ASN A 130 -14.54 13.24 13.00
N SER A 131 -15.03 12.89 14.18
CA SER A 131 -14.22 12.59 15.36
C SER A 131 -13.30 11.37 15.18
N SER A 132 -13.67 10.42 14.31
CA SER A 132 -12.88 9.23 14.01
C SER A 132 -11.88 9.43 12.86
N TYR A 133 -11.79 10.62 12.26
CA TYR A 133 -10.89 10.90 11.15
C TYR A 133 -10.15 12.23 11.32
N GLY A 134 -10.77 13.36 11.00
CA GLY A 134 -10.08 14.66 10.99
C GLY A 134 -9.55 15.06 12.37
N GLU A 135 -10.40 14.98 13.39
CA GLU A 135 -10.08 15.40 14.76
C GLU A 135 -8.99 14.53 15.36
N ILE A 136 -9.13 13.20 15.33
CA ILE A 136 -8.15 12.28 15.92
C ILE A 136 -6.80 12.33 15.20
N ILE A 137 -6.79 12.56 13.88
CA ILE A 137 -5.54 12.72 13.12
C ILE A 137 -4.79 13.96 13.62
N GLU A 138 -5.50 15.09 13.77
CA GLU A 138 -4.88 16.32 14.29
C GLU A 138 -4.34 16.12 15.70
N GLU A 139 -5.15 15.55 16.60
CA GLU A 139 -4.77 15.30 18.00
C GLU A 139 -3.53 14.43 18.15
N VAL A 140 -3.36 13.45 17.27
CA VAL A 140 -2.26 12.47 17.33
C VAL A 140 -1.03 12.97 16.58
N VAL A 141 -1.22 13.56 15.40
CA VAL A 141 -0.12 13.87 14.48
C VAL A 141 0.59 15.17 14.84
N MET A 142 -0.13 16.20 15.28
CA MET A 142 0.50 17.49 15.59
C MET A 142 1.52 17.40 16.73
N PRO A 143 1.23 16.75 17.86
CA PRO A 143 2.26 16.52 18.91
C PRO A 143 3.41 15.65 18.42
N ALA A 144 3.14 14.63 17.59
CA ALA A 144 4.19 13.79 17.02
C ALA A 144 5.13 14.59 16.10
N LEU A 145 4.59 15.51 15.28
CA LEU A 145 5.39 16.40 14.44
C LEU A 145 6.28 17.36 15.27
N GLU A 146 5.76 17.90 16.36
CA GLU A 146 6.58 18.73 17.27
C GLU A 146 7.76 17.94 17.85
N ASP A 147 7.53 16.71 18.28
CA ASP A 147 8.58 15.85 18.79
C ASP A 147 9.58 15.43 17.69
N ILE A 148 9.09 15.13 16.48
CA ILE A 148 9.95 14.88 15.31
C ILE A 148 10.83 16.11 15.03
N TYR A 149 10.24 17.29 15.06
CA TYR A 149 10.95 18.54 14.77
C TYR A 149 12.14 18.76 15.74
N VAL A 150 11.88 18.61 17.03
CA VAL A 150 12.93 18.77 18.07
C VAL A 150 13.97 17.63 17.97
N SER A 151 13.52 16.40 17.82
CA SER A 151 14.41 15.23 17.76
C SER A 151 15.33 15.27 16.54
N ARG A 152 14.81 15.67 15.38
CA ARG A 152 15.57 15.73 14.13
C ARG A 152 16.71 16.74 14.20
N GLN A 153 16.45 17.93 14.73
CA GLN A 153 17.50 18.94 14.92
C GLN A 153 18.60 18.45 15.87
N LYS A 154 18.21 17.76 16.94
CA LYS A 154 19.16 17.18 17.90
C LYS A 154 20.00 16.05 17.29
N GLU A 155 19.38 15.15 16.53
CA GLU A 155 20.04 13.99 15.92
C GLU A 155 21.00 14.40 14.81
N THR A 156 20.63 15.35 13.97
CA THR A 156 21.48 15.84 12.87
C THR A 156 22.51 16.85 13.30
N GLY A 157 22.30 17.54 14.41
CA GLY A 157 23.07 18.72 14.79
C GLY A 157 22.87 19.93 13.87
N LEU A 158 21.91 19.84 12.94
CA LEU A 158 21.56 20.88 11.97
C LEU A 158 20.32 21.64 12.42
N THR A 159 20.18 22.88 11.95
CA THR A 159 19.03 23.73 12.23
C THR A 159 18.49 24.33 10.93
N GLY A 160 17.28 24.86 10.98
CA GLY A 160 16.65 25.44 9.80
C GLY A 160 16.35 24.39 8.73
N ALA A 161 16.32 24.81 7.48
CA ALA A 161 15.98 23.96 6.33
C ALA A 161 16.96 22.78 6.15
N ASP A 162 18.21 22.94 6.52
CA ASP A 162 19.24 21.91 6.36
C ASP A 162 18.97 20.66 7.21
N ALA A 163 18.26 20.81 8.34
CA ALA A 163 17.86 19.68 9.17
C ALA A 163 16.92 18.70 8.46
N TRP A 164 16.23 19.14 7.41
CA TRP A 164 15.21 18.37 6.69
C TRP A 164 15.70 17.75 5.38
N ILE A 165 16.94 18.05 4.97
CA ILE A 165 17.55 17.38 3.81
C ILE A 165 17.59 15.88 4.10
N GLY A 166 17.09 15.08 3.15
CA GLY A 166 16.99 13.64 3.29
C GLY A 166 15.80 13.15 4.12
N PHE A 167 14.91 14.01 4.61
CA PHE A 167 13.72 13.63 5.37
C PHE A 167 12.50 13.53 4.44
N GLY A 168 12.35 12.40 3.77
CA GLY A 168 11.24 12.11 2.86
C GLY A 168 10.00 11.53 3.57
N SER A 169 9.02 11.12 2.79
CA SER A 169 7.79 10.48 3.28
C SER A 169 8.09 9.16 3.99
N ILE A 170 9.07 8.41 3.53
CA ILE A 170 9.53 7.17 4.17
C ILE A 170 9.99 7.42 5.60
N HIS A 171 10.81 8.45 5.80
CA HIS A 171 11.28 8.84 7.14
C HIS A 171 10.13 9.31 8.02
N LEU A 172 9.21 10.11 7.47
CA LEU A 172 8.01 10.55 8.19
C LEU A 172 7.17 9.36 8.67
N VAL A 173 6.94 8.37 7.81
CA VAL A 173 6.19 7.15 8.15
C VAL A 173 6.86 6.41 9.31
N TRP A 174 8.17 6.22 9.26
CA TRP A 174 8.90 5.54 10.34
C TRP A 174 8.85 6.34 11.65
N GLU A 175 9.00 7.65 11.60
CA GLU A 175 8.96 8.49 12.79
C GLU A 175 7.56 8.57 13.41
N LEU A 176 6.50 8.63 12.58
CA LEU A 176 5.12 8.54 13.07
C LEU A 176 4.83 7.14 13.64
N GLY A 177 5.20 6.07 12.93
CA GLY A 177 5.01 4.69 13.41
C GLY A 177 5.68 4.41 14.74
N LYS A 178 6.89 4.95 14.96
CA LYS A 178 7.63 4.87 16.21
C LYS A 178 6.90 5.55 17.37
N ARG A 179 6.39 6.76 17.15
CA ARG A 179 5.76 7.59 18.20
C ARG A 179 4.34 7.16 18.52
N ILE A 180 3.58 6.85 17.51
CA ILE A 180 2.21 6.34 17.66
C ILE A 180 2.21 4.98 18.35
N GLY A 181 3.15 4.09 18.02
CA GLY A 181 3.44 2.90 18.80
C GLY A 181 2.30 1.86 18.86
N LYS A 182 1.36 1.87 17.90
CA LYS A 182 0.18 0.97 17.87
C LYS A 182 0.48 -0.30 17.08
N PRO A 183 0.54 -1.50 17.70
CA PRO A 183 0.87 -2.74 17.00
C PRO A 183 -0.17 -3.22 15.97
N ASP A 184 -1.34 -2.65 15.96
CA ASP A 184 -2.39 -2.89 14.97
C ASP A 184 -2.29 -1.95 13.75
N SER A 185 -1.23 -1.13 13.67
CA SER A 185 -0.95 -0.16 12.61
C SER A 185 0.09 -0.67 11.62
N LEU A 186 -0.14 -0.41 10.33
CA LEU A 186 0.80 -0.68 9.25
C LEU A 186 2.10 0.11 9.45
N ILE A 187 1.99 1.41 9.78
CA ILE A 187 3.17 2.27 9.91
C ILE A 187 4.05 1.88 11.13
N TYR A 188 3.46 1.31 12.18
CA TYR A 188 4.23 0.73 13.29
C TYR A 188 5.14 -0.41 12.81
N TRP A 189 4.62 -1.34 12.03
CA TRP A 189 5.41 -2.44 11.51
C TRP A 189 6.36 -2.01 10.41
N ALA A 190 6.02 -1.01 9.62
CA ALA A 190 6.92 -0.40 8.65
C ALA A 190 8.16 0.17 9.35
N TRP A 191 7.97 0.94 10.45
CA TRP A 191 9.08 1.41 11.29
C TRP A 191 9.87 0.26 11.90
N LYS A 192 9.21 -0.69 12.56
CA LYS A 192 9.85 -1.78 13.31
C LYS A 192 10.65 -2.71 12.40
N ASN A 193 10.16 -2.98 11.23
CA ASN A 193 10.77 -3.86 10.23
C ASN A 193 11.66 -3.13 9.22
N ARG A 194 11.74 -1.79 9.30
CA ARG A 194 12.46 -0.92 8.36
C ARG A 194 12.01 -1.10 6.91
N ILE A 195 10.72 -1.33 6.70
CA ILE A 195 10.13 -1.40 5.37
C ILE A 195 9.84 0.03 4.90
N PRO A 196 10.42 0.48 3.78
CA PRO A 196 10.10 1.77 3.20
C PRO A 196 8.63 1.82 2.75
N VAL A 197 7.92 2.85 3.17
CA VAL A 197 6.57 3.18 2.67
C VAL A 197 6.66 4.53 1.98
N CYS A 198 6.74 4.50 0.67
CA CYS A 198 6.83 5.69 -0.16
C CYS A 198 5.44 6.24 -0.50
N ILE A 199 5.26 7.53 -0.32
CA ILE A 199 4.02 8.24 -0.62
C ILE A 199 4.32 9.40 -1.58
N PRO A 200 4.35 9.15 -2.90
CA PRO A 200 4.73 10.18 -3.88
C PRO A 200 3.83 11.43 -3.85
N GLY A 201 2.57 11.26 -3.44
CA GLY A 201 1.60 12.35 -3.27
C GLY A 201 1.30 12.63 -1.79
N ILE A 202 2.33 12.86 -0.96
CA ILE A 202 2.18 13.04 0.50
C ILE A 202 1.28 14.22 0.91
N THR A 203 1.03 15.15 0.04
CA THR A 203 0.18 16.32 0.33
C THR A 203 -1.31 16.07 0.08
N ASP A 204 -1.68 14.95 -0.55
CA ASP A 204 -3.07 14.65 -0.93
C ASP A 204 -3.78 13.80 0.15
N GLY A 205 -4.07 14.41 1.29
CA GLY A 205 -4.78 13.78 2.41
C GLY A 205 -4.77 14.63 3.68
N SER A 206 -5.37 14.11 4.75
CA SER A 206 -5.44 14.78 6.04
C SER A 206 -4.06 14.98 6.66
N ILE A 207 -3.17 13.98 6.56
CA ILE A 207 -1.77 14.13 6.98
C ILE A 207 -1.10 15.26 6.21
N GLY A 208 -1.33 15.36 4.89
CA GLY A 208 -0.81 16.45 4.07
C GLY A 208 -1.26 17.83 4.57
N ALA A 209 -2.53 17.95 4.98
CA ALA A 209 -3.06 19.16 5.60
C ALA A 209 -2.34 19.47 6.94
N GLN A 210 -2.12 18.46 7.80
CA GLN A 210 -1.39 18.66 9.06
C GLN A 210 0.06 19.10 8.80
N LEU A 211 0.76 18.53 7.82
CA LEU A 211 2.10 18.96 7.42
C LEU A 211 2.10 20.43 6.96
N PHE A 212 1.10 20.83 6.18
CA PHE A 212 0.94 22.22 5.75
C PHE A 212 0.71 23.14 6.94
N MET A 213 -0.19 22.81 7.86
CA MET A 213 -0.48 23.61 9.06
C MET A 213 0.73 23.69 9.96
N PHE A 214 1.45 22.58 10.17
CA PHE A 214 2.68 22.54 10.94
C PHE A 214 3.75 23.48 10.36
N ARG A 215 3.91 23.48 9.04
CA ARG A 215 4.83 24.37 8.34
C ARG A 215 4.47 25.87 8.47
N GLN A 216 3.22 26.24 8.75
CA GLN A 216 2.89 27.65 9.02
C GLN A 216 3.56 28.15 10.29
N LYS A 217 3.76 27.27 11.29
CA LYS A 217 4.45 27.56 12.54
C LYS A 217 5.97 27.39 12.42
N HIS A 218 6.42 26.36 11.71
CA HIS A 218 7.83 25.97 11.51
C HIS A 218 8.20 26.14 10.04
N ARG A 219 8.57 27.36 9.63
CA ARG A 219 8.78 27.72 8.21
C ARG A 219 9.93 26.99 7.52
N ASP A 220 10.86 26.51 8.27
CA ASP A 220 12.00 25.70 7.82
C ASP A 220 11.67 24.21 7.64
N PHE A 221 10.53 23.73 8.19
CA PHE A 221 10.09 22.37 8.03
C PHE A 221 9.68 22.07 6.56
N HIS A 222 10.17 20.96 6.01
CA HIS A 222 9.74 20.44 4.72
C HIS A 222 9.93 18.94 4.63
N ILE A 223 9.22 18.31 3.71
CA ILE A 223 9.40 16.90 3.33
C ILE A 223 10.23 16.86 2.04
N ASP A 224 11.36 16.20 2.09
CA ASP A 224 12.26 16.00 0.94
C ASP A 224 11.81 14.76 0.15
N THR A 225 10.87 14.94 -0.77
CA THR A 225 10.34 13.84 -1.58
C THR A 225 11.38 13.25 -2.53
N LEU A 226 12.41 13.99 -2.91
CA LEU A 226 13.50 13.46 -3.75
C LEU A 226 14.40 12.49 -2.97
N ALA A 227 14.43 12.59 -1.65
CA ALA A 227 15.11 11.58 -0.83
C ALA A 227 14.42 10.22 -0.86
N ASP A 228 13.10 10.18 -1.03
CA ASP A 228 12.37 8.92 -1.24
C ASP A 228 12.75 8.29 -2.59
N GLU A 229 12.92 9.11 -3.64
CA GLU A 229 13.33 8.63 -4.96
C GLU A 229 14.75 8.00 -4.91
N GLN A 230 15.64 8.50 -4.06
CA GLN A 230 16.95 7.86 -3.86
C GLN A 230 16.80 6.47 -3.25
N VAL A 231 15.93 6.28 -2.26
CA VAL A 231 15.65 4.95 -1.67
C VAL A 231 15.07 4.01 -2.73
N MET A 232 14.14 4.51 -3.56
CA MET A 232 13.56 3.70 -4.65
C MET A 232 14.61 3.32 -5.68
N SER A 233 15.52 4.23 -6.02
CA SER A 233 16.66 3.99 -6.90
C SER A 233 17.55 2.87 -6.37
N ASP A 234 17.98 2.98 -5.12
CA ASP A 234 18.86 1.99 -4.47
C ASP A 234 18.23 0.60 -4.43
N LEU A 235 16.91 0.51 -4.17
CA LEU A 235 16.15 -0.75 -4.18
C LEU A 235 15.96 -1.34 -5.60
N THR A 236 16.21 -0.57 -6.65
CA THR A 236 15.95 -0.97 -8.03
C THR A 236 17.21 -1.41 -8.76
N TRP A 237 18.32 -0.68 -8.59
CA TRP A 237 19.50 -0.86 -9.41
C TRP A 237 20.27 -2.15 -9.14
N ASP A 238 20.42 -2.55 -7.89
CA ASP A 238 21.27 -3.67 -7.49
C ASP A 238 20.51 -4.98 -7.29
N VAL A 239 19.19 -4.98 -7.39
CA VAL A 239 18.38 -6.15 -7.13
C VAL A 239 18.44 -7.17 -8.27
N GLU A 240 18.63 -8.45 -7.94
CA GLU A 240 18.67 -9.54 -8.90
C GLU A 240 17.26 -9.89 -9.42
N VAL A 241 16.27 -9.98 -8.52
CA VAL A 241 14.86 -10.31 -8.84
C VAL A 241 13.94 -9.27 -8.24
N SER A 242 13.02 -8.73 -9.04
CA SER A 242 12.05 -7.73 -8.61
C SER A 242 10.63 -8.13 -8.99
N ASN A 243 9.77 -8.28 -8.02
CA ASN A 243 8.39 -8.75 -8.18
C ASN A 243 7.41 -7.72 -7.61
N ALA A 244 6.16 -7.72 -8.07
CA ALA A 244 5.16 -6.81 -7.54
C ALA A 244 3.76 -7.41 -7.36
N LEU A 245 3.13 -7.11 -6.22
CA LEU A 245 1.68 -7.16 -6.06
C LEU A 245 1.16 -5.73 -6.13
N MET A 246 0.32 -5.46 -7.12
CA MET A 246 -0.32 -4.15 -7.31
C MET A 246 -1.82 -4.29 -7.15
N VAL A 247 -2.42 -3.48 -6.27
CA VAL A 247 -3.86 -3.46 -6.01
C VAL A 247 -4.39 -2.09 -6.38
N GLY A 248 -5.39 -2.04 -7.24
CA GLY A 248 -5.86 -0.77 -7.80
C GLY A 248 -4.81 -0.10 -8.69
N GLY A 249 -5.01 1.14 -9.01
CA GLY A 249 -4.16 1.87 -9.94
C GLY A 249 -3.64 3.20 -9.39
N GLY A 250 -3.58 4.20 -10.25
CA GLY A 250 -3.13 5.53 -9.90
C GLY A 250 -1.63 5.63 -9.64
N ILE A 251 -1.26 6.61 -8.82
CA ILE A 251 0.13 6.96 -8.55
C ILE A 251 0.91 5.81 -7.86
N SER A 252 0.28 5.06 -6.98
CA SER A 252 0.94 3.97 -6.24
C SER A 252 1.42 2.85 -7.18
N LYS A 253 0.56 2.39 -8.10
CA LYS A 253 0.94 1.43 -9.14
C LYS A 253 1.99 2.01 -10.07
N HIS A 254 1.76 3.25 -10.55
CA HIS A 254 2.68 3.88 -11.50
C HIS A 254 4.09 4.00 -10.92
N HIS A 255 4.22 4.39 -9.67
CA HIS A 255 5.49 4.56 -9.00
C HIS A 255 6.31 3.25 -8.96
N VAL A 256 5.66 2.12 -8.67
CA VAL A 256 6.31 0.79 -8.68
C VAL A 256 6.82 0.43 -10.09
N ILE A 257 5.96 0.50 -11.10
CA ILE A 257 6.37 0.14 -12.46
C ILE A 257 7.32 1.16 -13.09
N TRP A 258 7.24 2.44 -12.68
CA TRP A 258 8.15 3.49 -13.10
C TRP A 258 9.59 3.19 -12.68
N TRP A 259 9.83 2.88 -11.42
CA TRP A 259 11.16 2.56 -10.93
C TRP A 259 11.69 1.28 -11.56
N ASN A 260 10.88 0.26 -11.72
CA ASN A 260 11.30 -1.01 -12.28
C ASN A 260 11.69 -0.94 -13.77
N GLN A 261 11.28 0.10 -14.53
CA GLN A 261 11.73 0.26 -15.92
C GLN A 261 13.26 0.44 -16.03
N TYR A 262 13.89 1.07 -15.03
CA TYR A 262 15.34 1.35 -15.08
C TYR A 262 16.21 0.09 -14.97
N ARG A 263 15.67 -1.01 -14.45
CA ARG A 263 16.33 -2.31 -14.41
C ARG A 263 15.88 -3.27 -15.54
N GLY A 264 15.07 -2.80 -16.47
CA GLY A 264 14.52 -3.61 -17.56
C GLY A 264 13.23 -4.34 -17.23
N GLY A 265 12.51 -3.91 -16.19
CA GLY A 265 11.17 -4.34 -15.83
C GLY A 265 11.10 -5.36 -14.69
N LEU A 266 9.88 -5.59 -14.22
CA LEU A 266 9.54 -6.58 -13.20
C LEU A 266 9.76 -8.01 -13.70
N ASP A 267 10.22 -8.90 -12.82
CA ASP A 267 10.43 -10.33 -13.08
C ASP A 267 9.16 -11.16 -12.86
N SER A 268 8.23 -10.71 -12.03
CA SER A 268 6.87 -11.23 -11.94
C SER A 268 5.90 -10.18 -11.40
N ALA A 269 4.60 -10.29 -11.73
CA ALA A 269 3.63 -9.36 -11.19
C ALA A 269 2.22 -9.94 -11.10
N VAL A 270 1.52 -9.54 -10.03
CA VAL A 270 0.08 -9.72 -9.87
C VAL A 270 -0.57 -8.34 -9.80
N TYR A 271 -1.64 -8.16 -10.57
CA TYR A 271 -2.41 -6.93 -10.57
C TYR A 271 -3.90 -7.20 -10.31
N ILE A 272 -4.48 -6.57 -9.31
CA ILE A 272 -5.90 -6.67 -8.95
C ILE A 272 -6.56 -5.31 -9.21
N THR A 273 -7.62 -5.27 -10.03
CA THR A 273 -8.31 -4.02 -10.36
C THR A 273 -9.77 -4.25 -10.75
N THR A 274 -10.62 -3.29 -10.46
CA THR A 274 -12.01 -3.22 -10.98
C THR A 274 -12.10 -2.44 -12.29
N ALA A 275 -11.06 -1.67 -12.65
CA ALA A 275 -11.11 -0.78 -13.81
C ALA A 275 -11.04 -1.55 -15.13
N PRO A 276 -11.91 -1.26 -16.12
CA PRO A 276 -11.83 -1.81 -17.45
C PRO A 276 -10.68 -1.17 -18.25
N GLU A 277 -10.16 -1.88 -19.26
CA GLU A 277 -9.07 -1.35 -20.10
C GLU A 277 -9.44 -0.07 -20.84
N HIS A 278 -10.70 0.02 -21.25
CA HIS A 278 -11.16 1.12 -22.08
C HIS A 278 -11.44 2.44 -21.34
N ASP A 279 -11.26 2.48 -20.02
CA ASP A 279 -11.35 3.77 -19.29
C ASP A 279 -10.13 4.68 -19.54
N GLY A 280 -9.06 4.12 -20.12
CA GLY A 280 -7.85 4.84 -20.47
C GLY A 280 -7.00 5.30 -19.29
N SER A 281 -7.42 4.98 -18.06
CA SER A 281 -6.65 5.27 -16.85
C SER A 281 -5.54 4.24 -16.64
N LEU A 282 -4.55 4.60 -15.82
CA LEU A 282 -3.54 3.64 -15.38
C LEU A 282 -4.14 2.47 -14.58
N SER A 283 -5.27 2.68 -13.93
CA SER A 283 -6.01 1.63 -13.24
C SER A 283 -6.56 0.56 -14.19
N GLY A 284 -6.96 0.94 -15.41
CA GLY A 284 -7.40 0.02 -16.46
C GLY A 284 -6.26 -0.61 -17.26
N ALA A 285 -5.08 0.02 -17.29
CA ALA A 285 -3.92 -0.47 -18.05
C ALA A 285 -3.46 -1.83 -17.54
N ARG A 286 -3.43 -2.83 -18.42
CA ARG A 286 -3.01 -4.19 -18.10
C ARG A 286 -1.49 -4.32 -18.07
N LEU A 287 -0.98 -5.36 -17.40
CA LEU A 287 0.46 -5.59 -17.27
C LEU A 287 1.16 -5.78 -18.62
N ARG A 288 0.45 -6.33 -19.64
CA ARG A 288 0.98 -6.45 -21.00
C ARG A 288 1.33 -5.10 -21.64
N GLU A 289 0.60 -4.03 -21.29
CA GLU A 289 0.91 -2.69 -21.75
C GLU A 289 2.26 -2.20 -21.19
N ALA A 290 2.56 -2.56 -19.92
CA ALA A 290 3.82 -2.21 -19.28
C ALA A 290 5.05 -2.79 -19.98
N ILE A 291 4.91 -3.88 -20.75
CA ILE A 291 5.99 -4.49 -21.54
C ILE A 291 6.52 -3.49 -22.59
N SER A 292 5.64 -2.81 -23.31
CA SER A 292 6.03 -1.84 -24.34
C SER A 292 6.80 -0.62 -23.80
N TRP A 293 6.67 -0.37 -22.50
CA TRP A 293 7.36 0.69 -21.77
C TRP A 293 8.64 0.20 -21.06
N GLY A 294 9.02 -1.07 -21.20
CA GLY A 294 10.15 -1.65 -20.48
C GLY A 294 9.94 -1.78 -18.97
N LYS A 295 8.68 -1.70 -18.49
CA LYS A 295 8.29 -1.75 -17.08
C LYS A 295 7.99 -3.18 -16.58
N MET A 296 7.85 -4.12 -17.51
CA MET A 296 7.63 -5.54 -17.27
C MET A 296 8.44 -6.33 -18.28
N ARG A 297 9.14 -7.38 -17.88
CA ARG A 297 9.87 -8.25 -18.81
C ARG A 297 8.89 -9.05 -19.66
N PRO A 298 9.14 -9.25 -20.96
CA PRO A 298 8.23 -9.96 -21.85
C PRO A 298 7.86 -11.39 -21.38
N GLU A 299 8.84 -12.10 -20.84
CA GLU A 299 8.71 -13.50 -20.41
C GLU A 299 8.26 -13.64 -18.94
N ALA A 300 8.08 -12.54 -18.23
CA ALA A 300 7.79 -12.55 -16.80
C ALA A 300 6.39 -13.13 -16.52
N PRO A 301 6.25 -14.08 -15.57
CA PRO A 301 4.95 -14.53 -15.09
C PRO A 301 4.12 -13.37 -14.59
N ASN A 302 2.93 -13.19 -15.16
CA ASN A 302 2.05 -12.11 -14.71
C ASN A 302 0.57 -12.45 -14.88
N VAL A 303 -0.27 -11.83 -14.08
CA VAL A 303 -1.71 -11.94 -14.19
C VAL A 303 -2.40 -10.65 -13.73
N CYS A 304 -3.45 -10.27 -14.46
CA CYS A 304 -4.39 -9.26 -14.04
C CYS A 304 -5.71 -9.93 -13.61
N VAL A 305 -6.11 -9.75 -12.37
CA VAL A 305 -7.34 -10.28 -11.77
C VAL A 305 -8.35 -9.14 -11.68
N GLU A 306 -9.40 -9.22 -12.46
CA GLU A 306 -10.46 -8.21 -12.48
C GLU A 306 -11.49 -8.50 -11.38
N GLY A 307 -11.67 -7.54 -10.49
CA GLY A 307 -12.68 -7.59 -9.42
C GLY A 307 -12.33 -6.75 -8.20
N ASP A 308 -13.21 -6.79 -7.23
CA ASP A 308 -13.07 -6.04 -5.99
C ASP A 308 -11.94 -6.59 -5.12
N ALA A 309 -11.01 -5.71 -4.78
CA ALA A 309 -9.87 -6.04 -3.94
C ALA A 309 -10.26 -6.48 -2.51
N SER A 310 -11.40 -6.01 -1.99
CA SER A 310 -11.88 -6.42 -0.66
C SER A 310 -12.23 -7.92 -0.60
N VAL A 311 -12.50 -8.53 -1.75
CA VAL A 311 -12.76 -9.97 -1.90
C VAL A 311 -11.50 -10.71 -2.39
N LEU A 312 -10.84 -10.17 -3.42
CA LEU A 312 -9.76 -10.87 -4.11
C LEU A 312 -8.44 -10.86 -3.32
N LEU A 313 -8.15 -9.77 -2.59
CA LEU A 313 -6.91 -9.66 -1.83
C LEU A 313 -6.83 -10.69 -0.68
N PRO A 314 -7.85 -10.84 0.17
CA PRO A 314 -7.89 -11.90 1.18
C PRO A 314 -7.66 -13.30 0.59
N LEU A 315 -8.37 -13.62 -0.48
CA LEU A 315 -8.25 -14.93 -1.15
C LEU A 315 -6.87 -15.15 -1.79
N SER A 316 -6.20 -14.07 -2.21
CA SER A 316 -4.87 -14.15 -2.80
C SER A 316 -3.77 -14.38 -1.75
N LEU A 317 -3.88 -13.76 -0.57
CA LEU A 317 -2.82 -13.70 0.45
C LEU A 317 -2.97 -14.70 1.60
N ILE A 318 -4.19 -15.19 1.90
CA ILE A 318 -4.44 -16.03 3.09
C ILE A 318 -3.65 -17.36 3.11
N HIS A 319 -2.99 -17.70 2.01
CA HIS A 319 -2.25 -18.95 1.84
C HIS A 319 -0.73 -18.76 1.79
N ILE A 320 -0.27 -17.54 1.96
CA ILE A 320 1.14 -17.12 1.85
C ILE A 320 1.67 -16.76 3.26
#